data_fb1c5b8f760a4d1dc180bee2d1d9d015
#
_entry.id   fb1c5b8f760a4d1dc180bee2d1d9d015
#
_cell.length_a   1.000
_cell.length_b   1.000
_cell.length_c   1.000
_cell.angle_alpha   90.00
_cell.angle_beta   90.00
_cell.angle_gamma   90.00
#
_symmetry.space_group_name_H-M   'P 1'
#
loop_
_entity.id
_entity.type
_entity.pdbx_description
1 polymer ?
#
loop_
_entity_poly.entity_id
_entity_poly.type
_entity_poly.pdbx_seq_one_letter_code
_entity_poly.pdbx_strand_id
1 'polypeptide(L)'
;MEWLRLTLALGLPATLGLSLAATWIPAARRRACLVAGYGLVMTLVLWPLVLRLCAALGAGPGFHLPLVFALLLIVGLQIRLWRSTPVTPAPREVKPPLFAAGWLPRALCLLLLALLSLRLFSLAQEVLWRPVYPWDATMHWATKARVWFELQDFVPFVSNDEWLRRGGEGVFTDHHPGYPVTVPLWQYWVSTALGRWDPALINLPWLLCYLGLGLAFMGQAREAGASRVESLVFTTFLLTLPLLNTHVALAGYADLFLGACYGLALMALHAASRGGQRWQWLLVFLFACACPLIKNEGFFWMLTLLPGCWVAWRRDATSILLAILGVAAAVPLVLWLFPADVSVAGHSLNSLDLAYRPGSLEGIFTSLLVLDNWHLTFWYFCLLLVLVIWRRPGVLQAAGPVMAALAAAGILFLCLFTVTEYAVGAVRQTAVGRITLQLVPGFLFLLLLLHLQLHRDEPA
;
A
#
# COMPACT_ATOMS: atom_id res chain seq x y z
N MET A 1 5.70 32.20 -6.46
CA MET A 1 4.43 31.64 -7.02
C MET A 1 4.49 30.12 -7.09
N GLU A 2 5.58 29.53 -7.61
CA GLU A 2 5.78 28.09 -7.79
C GLU A 2 5.58 27.28 -6.49
N TRP A 3 6.28 27.66 -5.40
CA TRP A 3 6.15 26.97 -4.11
C TRP A 3 4.75 27.03 -3.50
N LEU A 4 4.03 28.16 -3.71
CA LEU A 4 2.63 28.26 -3.26
C LEU A 4 1.74 27.27 -4.02
N ARG A 5 1.90 27.20 -5.37
CA ARG A 5 1.14 26.23 -6.19
C ARG A 5 1.48 24.79 -5.81
N LEU A 6 2.75 24.48 -5.56
CA LEU A 6 3.17 23.15 -5.11
C LEU A 6 2.56 22.82 -3.73
N THR A 7 2.57 23.76 -2.79
CA THR A 7 1.94 23.59 -1.48
C THR A 7 0.43 23.32 -1.62
N LEU A 8 -0.26 24.04 -2.50
CA LEU A 8 -1.68 23.78 -2.79
C LEU A 8 -1.89 22.43 -3.47
N ALA A 9 -1.00 22.05 -4.39
CA ALA A 9 -1.07 20.79 -5.14
C ALA A 9 -0.93 19.55 -4.24
N LEU A 10 -0.19 19.64 -3.17
CA LEU A 10 -0.03 18.55 -2.19
C LEU A 10 -0.99 18.71 -1.02
N GLY A 11 -1.19 19.93 -0.55
CA GLY A 11 -1.95 20.23 0.66
C GLY A 11 -3.47 20.08 0.49
N LEU A 12 -4.07 20.54 -0.62
CA LEU A 12 -5.52 20.39 -0.84
C LEU A 12 -5.92 18.93 -1.03
N PRO A 13 -5.27 18.13 -1.88
CA PRO A 13 -5.54 16.68 -1.94
C PRO A 13 -5.36 15.99 -0.58
N ALA A 14 -4.29 16.30 0.16
CA ALA A 14 -4.09 15.77 1.50
C ALA A 14 -5.23 16.15 2.45
N THR A 15 -5.66 17.42 2.44
CA THR A 15 -6.80 17.90 3.25
C THR A 15 -8.09 17.21 2.87
N LEU A 16 -8.33 16.93 1.57
CA LEU A 16 -9.48 16.16 1.11
C LEU A 16 -9.46 14.74 1.70
N GLY A 17 -8.34 14.03 1.59
CA GLY A 17 -8.20 12.69 2.15
C GLY A 17 -8.35 12.69 3.69
N LEU A 18 -7.76 13.65 4.38
CA LEU A 18 -7.91 13.81 5.83
C LEU A 18 -9.37 14.07 6.25
N SER A 19 -10.07 14.95 5.53
CA SER A 19 -11.48 15.27 5.77
C SER A 19 -12.37 14.05 5.55
N LEU A 20 -12.10 13.27 4.51
CA LEU A 20 -12.82 12.03 4.21
C LEU A 20 -12.57 10.97 5.30
N ALA A 21 -11.30 10.74 5.68
CA ALA A 21 -10.95 9.82 6.75
C ALA A 21 -11.61 10.23 8.09
N ALA A 22 -11.60 11.53 8.42
CA ALA A 22 -12.28 12.04 9.59
C ALA A 22 -13.79 11.85 9.55
N THR A 23 -14.40 11.89 8.37
CA THR A 23 -15.84 11.68 8.20
C THR A 23 -16.21 10.19 8.36
N TRP A 24 -15.36 9.28 7.90
CA TRP A 24 -15.62 7.83 7.94
C TRP A 24 -15.28 7.21 9.28
N ILE A 25 -14.21 7.66 9.93
CA ILE A 25 -13.81 7.15 11.24
C ILE A 25 -14.74 7.74 12.31
N PRO A 26 -15.46 6.89 13.09
CA PRO A 26 -16.34 7.36 14.15
C PRO A 26 -15.62 8.26 15.16
N ALA A 27 -16.29 9.30 15.64
CA ALA A 27 -15.71 10.31 16.53
C ALA A 27 -14.97 9.71 17.73
N ALA A 28 -15.52 8.66 18.36
CA ALA A 28 -14.93 7.93 19.49
C ALA A 28 -13.61 7.22 19.13
N ARG A 29 -13.35 6.95 17.85
CA ARG A 29 -12.15 6.24 17.33
C ARG A 29 -11.18 7.16 16.57
N ARG A 30 -11.49 8.45 16.41
CA ARG A 30 -10.64 9.43 15.71
C ARG A 30 -9.35 9.67 16.47
N ARG A 31 -8.37 8.83 16.25
CA ARG A 31 -6.98 9.08 16.68
C ARG A 31 -6.26 9.85 15.57
N ALA A 32 -5.44 10.83 15.92
CA ALA A 32 -4.72 11.66 14.95
C ALA A 32 -3.94 10.79 13.92
N CYS A 33 -3.22 9.76 14.40
CA CYS A 33 -2.47 8.87 13.55
C CYS A 33 -3.35 8.05 12.58
N LEU A 34 -4.56 7.61 12.98
CA LEU A 34 -5.49 6.93 12.07
C LEU A 34 -6.02 7.88 11.01
N VAL A 35 -6.52 9.06 11.41
CA VAL A 35 -7.06 10.05 10.47
C VAL A 35 -5.99 10.51 9.51
N ALA A 36 -4.80 10.87 10.01
CA ALA A 36 -3.70 11.31 9.18
C ALA A 36 -3.19 10.19 8.26
N GLY A 37 -2.95 8.99 8.79
CA GLY A 37 -2.42 7.89 8.01
C GLY A 37 -3.36 7.44 6.90
N TYR A 38 -4.61 7.14 7.24
CA TYR A 38 -5.61 6.77 6.23
C TYR A 38 -5.89 7.91 5.25
N GLY A 39 -5.99 9.15 5.73
CA GLY A 39 -6.24 10.31 4.89
C GLY A 39 -5.14 10.52 3.84
N LEU A 40 -3.87 10.44 4.24
CA LEU A 40 -2.74 10.59 3.32
C LEU A 40 -2.70 9.46 2.28
N VAL A 41 -2.93 8.20 2.67
CA VAL A 41 -2.93 7.10 1.68
C VAL A 41 -4.18 7.14 0.79
N MET A 42 -5.36 7.50 1.32
CA MET A 42 -6.56 7.75 0.50
C MET A 42 -6.31 8.81 -0.55
N THR A 43 -5.60 9.88 -0.22
CA THR A 43 -5.23 10.95 -1.14
C THR A 43 -4.52 10.41 -2.38
N LEU A 44 -3.61 9.43 -2.21
CA LEU A 44 -2.84 8.87 -3.32
C LEU A 44 -3.71 8.19 -4.38
N VAL A 45 -4.86 7.67 -3.99
CA VAL A 45 -5.81 7.00 -4.89
C VAL A 45 -6.90 7.95 -5.37
N LEU A 46 -7.45 8.74 -4.46
CA LEU A 46 -8.60 9.62 -4.77
C LEU A 46 -8.21 10.77 -5.69
N TRP A 47 -7.02 11.33 -5.53
CA TRP A 47 -6.61 12.48 -6.35
C TRP A 47 -6.51 12.15 -7.85
N PRO A 48 -5.84 11.07 -8.26
CA PRO A 48 -5.89 10.61 -9.65
C PRO A 48 -7.31 10.38 -10.17
N LEU A 49 -8.23 9.89 -9.34
CA LEU A 49 -9.64 9.74 -9.74
C LEU A 49 -10.33 11.10 -9.95
N VAL A 50 -10.02 12.10 -9.12
CA VAL A 50 -10.49 13.49 -9.33
C VAL A 50 -9.97 14.05 -10.65
N LEU A 51 -8.68 13.88 -10.95
CA LEU A 51 -8.09 14.32 -12.21
C LEU A 51 -8.75 13.63 -13.41
N ARG A 52 -8.97 12.32 -13.34
CA ARG A 52 -9.69 11.57 -14.39
C ARG A 52 -11.13 12.03 -14.57
N LEU A 53 -11.83 12.31 -13.47
CA LEU A 53 -13.18 12.84 -13.52
C LEU A 53 -13.22 14.21 -14.20
N CYS A 54 -12.32 15.12 -13.85
CA CYS A 54 -12.20 16.42 -14.49
C CYS A 54 -11.95 16.29 -15.99
N ALA A 55 -11.03 15.39 -16.39
CA ALA A 55 -10.75 15.12 -17.79
C ALA A 55 -11.98 14.56 -18.53
N ALA A 56 -12.71 13.62 -17.93
CA ALA A 56 -13.93 13.04 -18.51
C ALA A 56 -15.06 14.05 -18.67
N LEU A 57 -15.09 15.12 -17.86
CA LEU A 57 -16.03 16.23 -17.96
C LEU A 57 -15.59 17.28 -18.99
N GLY A 58 -14.57 16.99 -19.81
CA GLY A 58 -14.09 17.91 -20.86
C GLY A 58 -13.19 19.04 -20.33
N ALA A 59 -12.84 19.01 -19.05
CA ALA A 59 -11.80 19.90 -18.55
C ALA A 59 -10.43 19.39 -19.06
N GLY A 60 -9.82 20.15 -19.95
CA GLY A 60 -8.46 19.86 -20.37
C GLY A 60 -7.47 19.77 -19.20
N PRO A 61 -6.24 19.34 -19.44
CA PRO A 61 -5.22 19.27 -18.42
C PRO A 61 -4.95 20.65 -17.80
N GLY A 62 -5.50 20.90 -16.61
CA GLY A 62 -5.44 22.21 -15.97
C GLY A 62 -5.26 22.13 -14.45
N PHE A 63 -4.66 23.18 -13.87
CA PHE A 63 -4.39 23.23 -12.44
C PHE A 63 -5.60 23.66 -11.59
N HIS A 64 -6.38 24.62 -12.07
CA HIS A 64 -7.37 25.31 -11.22
C HIS A 64 -8.64 24.52 -10.96
N LEU A 65 -9.20 23.86 -11.98
CA LEU A 65 -10.48 23.17 -11.85
C LEU A 65 -10.44 22.01 -10.84
N PRO A 66 -9.44 21.09 -10.85
CA PRO A 66 -9.34 20.07 -9.83
C PRO A 66 -9.24 20.63 -8.41
N LEU A 67 -8.53 21.78 -8.22
CA LEU A 67 -8.45 22.44 -6.91
C LEU A 67 -9.79 23.00 -6.46
N VAL A 68 -10.54 23.65 -7.35
CA VAL A 68 -11.89 24.17 -7.02
C VAL A 68 -12.81 23.02 -6.64
N PHE A 69 -12.78 21.93 -7.41
CA PHE A 69 -13.58 20.74 -7.13
C PHE A 69 -13.21 20.13 -5.76
N ALA A 70 -11.91 19.99 -5.46
CA ALA A 70 -11.45 19.52 -4.16
C ALA A 70 -11.89 20.44 -3.03
N LEU A 71 -11.79 21.76 -3.20
CA LEU A 71 -12.21 22.74 -2.20
C LEU A 71 -13.71 22.61 -1.87
N LEU A 72 -14.55 22.46 -2.90
CA LEU A 72 -15.99 22.24 -2.72
C LEU A 72 -16.29 20.96 -1.95
N LEU A 73 -15.60 19.86 -2.28
CA LEU A 73 -15.72 18.60 -1.55
C LEU A 73 -15.25 18.74 -0.09
N ILE A 74 -14.11 19.39 0.15
CA ILE A 74 -13.59 19.64 1.51
C ILE A 74 -14.62 20.44 2.31
N VAL A 75 -15.15 21.53 1.76
CA VAL A 75 -16.16 22.36 2.44
C VAL A 75 -17.39 21.52 2.78
N GLY A 76 -17.91 20.72 1.85
CA GLY A 76 -19.04 19.82 2.09
C GLY A 76 -18.76 18.82 3.22
N LEU A 77 -17.56 18.19 3.23
CA LEU A 77 -17.14 17.27 4.28
C LEU A 77 -16.99 17.97 5.64
N GLN A 78 -16.43 19.20 5.68
CA GLN A 78 -16.28 19.96 6.92
C GLN A 78 -17.64 20.40 7.48
N ILE A 79 -18.58 20.82 6.64
CA ILE A 79 -19.97 21.11 7.06
C ILE A 79 -20.62 19.85 7.66
N ARG A 80 -20.42 18.68 7.04
CA ARG A 80 -20.93 17.40 7.57
C ARG A 80 -20.30 17.07 8.92
N LEU A 81 -19.00 17.24 9.07
CA LEU A 81 -18.28 17.01 10.32
C LEU A 81 -18.75 17.95 11.43
N TRP A 82 -18.99 19.22 11.11
CA TRP A 82 -19.51 20.22 12.04
C TRP A 82 -20.93 19.93 12.51
N ARG A 83 -21.79 19.45 11.58
CA ARG A 83 -23.18 19.07 11.89
C ARG A 83 -23.29 17.72 12.63
N SER A 84 -22.25 16.88 12.57
CA SER A 84 -22.24 15.66 13.37
C SER A 84 -22.15 16.04 14.85
N THR A 85 -23.26 15.81 15.58
CA THR A 85 -23.34 16.08 17.04
C THR A 85 -22.14 15.44 17.73
N PRO A 86 -21.48 16.14 18.67
CA PRO A 86 -20.43 15.54 19.46
C PRO A 86 -21.05 14.39 20.24
N VAL A 87 -20.74 13.16 19.86
CA VAL A 87 -20.96 12.00 20.71
C VAL A 87 -20.17 12.30 21.97
N THR A 88 -20.86 12.39 23.12
CA THR A 88 -20.20 12.49 24.43
C THR A 88 -19.09 11.43 24.41
N PRO A 89 -17.82 11.80 24.52
CA PRO A 89 -16.75 10.82 24.42
C PRO A 89 -17.01 9.79 25.52
N ALA A 90 -17.17 8.52 25.13
CA ALA A 90 -17.15 7.44 26.12
C ALA A 90 -15.93 7.66 27.01
N PRO A 91 -16.01 7.45 28.33
CA PRO A 91 -14.89 7.67 29.23
C PRO A 91 -13.67 6.97 28.63
N ARG A 92 -12.76 7.76 28.07
CA ARG A 92 -11.51 7.19 27.59
C ARG A 92 -10.83 6.66 28.84
N GLU A 93 -10.62 5.35 28.92
CA GLU A 93 -9.61 4.84 29.82
C GLU A 93 -8.39 5.74 29.65
N VAL A 94 -8.10 6.52 30.67
CA VAL A 94 -6.92 7.40 30.68
C VAL A 94 -5.72 6.48 30.83
N LYS A 95 -5.34 5.86 29.71
CA LYS A 95 -4.07 5.12 29.69
C LYS A 95 -2.97 6.12 30.01
N PRO A 96 -2.09 5.79 30.96
CA PRO A 96 -1.07 6.72 31.42
C PRO A 96 -0.36 7.37 30.23
N PRO A 97 0.00 8.67 30.31
CA PRO A 97 0.69 9.34 29.22
C PRO A 97 1.98 8.59 28.87
N LEU A 98 2.46 8.76 27.64
CA LEU A 98 3.68 8.10 27.14
C LEU A 98 4.85 8.25 28.15
N PHE A 99 4.86 9.38 28.85
CA PHE A 99 5.88 9.75 29.84
C PHE A 99 5.55 9.35 31.30
N ALA A 100 4.44 8.65 31.56
CA ALA A 100 4.18 8.05 32.89
C ALA A 100 4.90 6.70 33.09
N ALA A 101 5.35 6.07 32.02
CA ALA A 101 6.26 4.93 32.08
C ALA A 101 7.64 5.38 32.64
N GLY A 102 8.39 4.47 33.24
CA GLY A 102 9.74 4.75 33.75
C GLY A 102 10.66 5.38 32.69
N TRP A 103 11.85 5.81 33.13
CA TRP A 103 12.80 6.54 32.26
C TRP A 103 13.20 5.75 30.99
N LEU A 104 13.35 4.41 31.09
CA LEU A 104 13.79 3.55 30.00
C LEU A 104 12.82 3.53 28.79
N PRO A 105 11.49 3.30 28.96
CA PRO A 105 10.54 3.42 27.86
C PRO A 105 10.50 4.81 27.23
N ARG A 106 10.70 5.87 28.04
CA ARG A 106 10.77 7.25 27.51
C ARG A 106 12.00 7.43 26.63
N ALA A 107 13.17 7.01 27.10
CA ALA A 107 14.42 7.09 26.35
C ALA A 107 14.32 6.32 25.03
N LEU A 108 13.76 5.10 25.06
CA LEU A 108 13.50 4.31 23.86
C LEU A 108 12.57 5.04 22.87
N CYS A 109 11.45 5.59 23.35
CA CYS A 109 10.54 6.34 22.47
C CYS A 109 11.23 7.56 21.83
N LEU A 110 12.00 8.32 22.60
CA LEU A 110 12.75 9.47 22.10
C LEU A 110 13.79 9.06 21.06
N LEU A 111 14.52 7.96 21.31
CA LEU A 111 15.49 7.41 20.37
C LEU A 111 14.83 6.99 19.06
N LEU A 112 13.71 6.25 19.13
CA LEU A 112 12.97 5.82 17.94
C LEU A 112 12.39 6.99 17.15
N LEU A 113 11.85 8.00 17.83
CA LEU A 113 11.36 9.22 17.17
C LEU A 113 12.50 10.00 16.53
N ALA A 114 13.65 10.12 17.19
CA ALA A 114 14.85 10.75 16.61
C ALA A 114 15.32 10.00 15.36
N LEU A 115 15.39 8.65 15.43
CA LEU A 115 15.73 7.80 14.29
C LEU A 115 14.76 7.97 13.12
N LEU A 116 13.46 7.96 13.37
CA LEU A 116 12.43 8.18 12.35
C LEU A 116 12.50 9.58 11.74
N SER A 117 12.75 10.61 12.57
CA SER A 117 12.91 11.99 12.11
C SER A 117 14.15 12.13 11.21
N LEU A 118 15.28 11.56 11.62
CA LEU A 118 16.50 11.54 10.82
C LEU A 118 16.29 10.79 9.50
N ARG A 119 15.61 9.64 9.56
CA ARG A 119 15.31 8.86 8.36
C ARG A 119 14.40 9.61 7.39
N LEU A 120 13.32 10.22 7.91
CA LEU A 120 12.42 11.05 7.11
C LEU A 120 13.16 12.24 6.47
N PHE A 121 14.01 12.91 7.23
CA PHE A 121 14.82 14.01 6.72
C PHE A 121 15.75 13.55 5.58
N SER A 122 16.46 12.43 5.77
CA SER A 122 17.34 11.88 4.73
C SER A 122 16.56 11.49 3.47
N LEU A 123 15.40 10.84 3.62
CA LEU A 123 14.54 10.48 2.48
C LEU A 123 13.97 11.71 1.78
N ALA A 124 13.60 12.75 2.54
CA ALA A 124 13.14 14.01 1.96
C ALA A 124 14.24 14.67 1.11
N GLN A 125 15.49 14.67 1.60
CA GLN A 125 16.62 15.17 0.81
C GLN A 125 16.81 14.37 -0.47
N GLU A 126 16.78 13.03 -0.42
CA GLU A 126 16.90 12.18 -1.60
C GLU A 126 15.80 12.49 -2.63
N VAL A 127 14.54 12.57 -2.20
CA VAL A 127 13.40 12.87 -3.09
C VAL A 127 13.49 14.29 -3.69
N LEU A 128 13.96 15.26 -2.91
CA LEU A 128 14.07 16.65 -3.38
C LEU A 128 15.22 16.87 -4.39
N TRP A 129 16.28 16.08 -4.29
CA TRP A 129 17.50 16.31 -5.08
C TRP A 129 17.73 15.28 -6.17
N ARG A 130 17.22 14.05 -5.98
CA ARG A 130 17.46 12.96 -6.93
C ARG A 130 16.39 12.94 -8.02
N PRO A 131 16.75 13.08 -9.28
CA PRO A 131 15.79 12.91 -10.37
C PRO A 131 15.27 11.48 -10.41
N VAL A 132 14.09 11.27 -11.03
CA VAL A 132 13.59 9.94 -11.32
C VAL A 132 14.65 9.15 -12.09
N TYR A 133 15.05 8.01 -11.55
CA TYR A 133 16.20 7.23 -12.02
C TYR A 133 15.85 5.79 -12.40
N PRO A 134 15.01 5.06 -11.60
CA PRO A 134 14.77 3.65 -11.86
C PRO A 134 14.19 3.43 -13.27
N TRP A 135 14.60 2.32 -13.91
CA TRP A 135 14.23 2.04 -15.32
C TRP A 135 12.74 2.13 -15.57
N ASP A 136 11.92 1.30 -14.86
CA ASP A 136 10.47 1.29 -15.05
C ASP A 136 9.84 2.66 -14.71
N ALA A 137 10.37 3.32 -13.66
CA ALA A 137 9.89 4.64 -13.26
C ALA A 137 10.07 5.66 -14.39
N THR A 138 11.23 5.64 -15.04
CA THR A 138 11.53 6.54 -16.16
C THR A 138 10.77 6.13 -17.41
N MET A 139 10.83 4.85 -17.79
CA MET A 139 10.33 4.38 -19.10
C MET A 139 8.82 4.29 -19.18
N HIS A 140 8.14 3.95 -18.08
CA HIS A 140 6.69 3.70 -18.12
C HIS A 140 5.88 4.77 -17.36
N TRP A 141 6.29 5.11 -16.14
CA TRP A 141 5.49 6.02 -15.31
C TRP A 141 5.74 7.50 -15.65
N ALA A 142 6.98 7.94 -15.54
CA ALA A 142 7.34 9.35 -15.75
C ALA A 142 7.21 9.78 -17.21
N THR A 143 7.45 8.88 -18.17
CA THR A 143 7.24 9.16 -19.59
C THR A 143 5.80 9.53 -19.89
N LYS A 144 4.82 8.76 -19.36
CA LYS A 144 3.39 9.11 -19.52
C LYS A 144 3.09 10.50 -18.98
N ALA A 145 3.54 10.77 -17.75
CA ALA A 145 3.33 12.05 -17.09
C ALA A 145 3.96 13.23 -17.87
N ARG A 146 5.19 13.03 -18.35
CA ARG A 146 5.91 14.04 -19.11
C ARG A 146 5.25 14.35 -20.44
N VAL A 147 4.86 13.32 -21.19
CA VAL A 147 4.15 13.50 -22.46
C VAL A 147 2.86 14.29 -22.27
N TRP A 148 2.05 13.93 -21.30
CA TRP A 148 0.83 14.68 -21.00
C TRP A 148 1.10 16.12 -20.58
N PHE A 149 2.17 16.36 -19.83
CA PHE A 149 2.56 17.70 -19.42
C PHE A 149 3.05 18.54 -20.59
N GLU A 150 3.90 18.00 -21.46
CA GLU A 150 4.45 18.73 -22.61
C GLU A 150 3.40 18.98 -23.72
N LEU A 151 2.54 17.99 -23.98
CA LEU A 151 1.47 18.12 -24.97
C LEU A 151 0.24 18.88 -24.45
N GLN A 152 0.13 19.09 -23.14
CA GLN A 152 -1.06 19.66 -22.49
C GLN A 152 -2.33 18.89 -22.89
N ASP A 153 -2.23 17.57 -23.04
CA ASP A 153 -3.32 16.68 -23.41
C ASP A 153 -3.09 15.27 -22.85
N PHE A 154 -4.17 14.57 -22.47
CA PHE A 154 -4.13 13.19 -22.00
C PHE A 154 -4.15 12.21 -23.19
N VAL A 155 -3.15 12.29 -24.06
CA VAL A 155 -3.05 11.39 -25.21
C VAL A 155 -2.97 9.92 -24.77
N PRO A 156 -3.67 9.01 -25.49
CA PRO A 156 -3.60 7.58 -25.21
C PRO A 156 -2.20 7.02 -25.49
N PHE A 157 -1.78 6.07 -24.65
CA PHE A 157 -0.59 5.27 -24.89
C PHE A 157 -0.98 3.94 -25.52
N VAL A 158 -0.26 3.55 -26.56
CA VAL A 158 -0.50 2.32 -27.32
C VAL A 158 0.80 1.52 -27.47
N SER A 159 0.69 0.25 -27.91
CA SER A 159 1.86 -0.57 -28.21
C SER A 159 2.67 0.02 -29.40
N ASN A 160 3.94 -0.35 -29.51
CA ASN A 160 4.80 0.10 -30.58
C ASN A 160 4.21 -0.20 -31.97
N ASP A 161 3.62 -1.38 -32.15
CA ASP A 161 3.01 -1.78 -33.42
C ASP A 161 1.79 -0.95 -33.77
N GLU A 162 0.97 -0.64 -32.76
CA GLU A 162 -0.21 0.22 -32.94
C GLU A 162 0.21 1.66 -33.26
N TRP A 163 1.25 2.15 -32.60
CA TRP A 163 1.80 3.48 -32.83
C TRP A 163 2.31 3.61 -34.27
N LEU A 164 3.07 2.60 -34.76
CA LEU A 164 3.55 2.57 -36.13
C LEU A 164 2.39 2.52 -37.14
N ARG A 165 1.37 1.72 -36.88
CA ARG A 165 0.18 1.64 -37.77
C ARG A 165 -0.58 2.96 -37.86
N ARG A 166 -0.61 3.76 -36.78
CA ARG A 166 -1.26 5.07 -36.75
C ARG A 166 -0.37 6.22 -37.25
N GLY A 167 0.87 5.95 -37.59
CA GLY A 167 1.82 7.01 -37.94
C GLY A 167 2.15 7.99 -36.81
N GLY A 168 1.83 7.61 -35.55
CA GLY A 168 2.02 8.45 -34.37
C GLY A 168 0.96 9.53 -34.14
N GLU A 169 -0.05 9.65 -35.01
CA GLU A 169 -1.08 10.70 -34.89
C GLU A 169 -2.01 10.46 -33.69
N GLY A 170 -2.10 11.46 -32.79
CA GLY A 170 -3.00 11.47 -31.64
C GLY A 170 -2.71 10.41 -30.55
N VAL A 171 -1.59 9.73 -30.64
CA VAL A 171 -1.19 8.67 -29.69
C VAL A 171 0.31 8.74 -29.39
N PHE A 172 0.70 8.19 -28.25
CA PHE A 172 2.11 7.99 -27.92
C PHE A 172 2.40 6.51 -27.65
N THR A 173 3.65 6.08 -27.68
CA THR A 173 3.99 4.66 -27.49
C THR A 173 4.57 4.39 -26.11
N ASP A 174 4.24 3.22 -25.56
CA ASP A 174 4.84 2.63 -24.36
C ASP A 174 4.89 1.12 -24.54
N HIS A 175 5.92 0.49 -24.04
CA HIS A 175 6.04 -0.97 -24.03
C HIS A 175 4.95 -1.63 -23.17
N HIS A 176 4.48 -0.94 -22.12
CA HIS A 176 3.37 -1.35 -21.25
C HIS A 176 2.24 -0.31 -21.24
N PRO A 177 1.49 -0.14 -22.34
CA PRO A 177 0.47 0.89 -22.46
C PRO A 177 -0.68 0.69 -21.47
N GLY A 178 -1.00 -0.57 -21.12
CA GLY A 178 -2.07 -0.95 -20.20
C GLY A 178 -1.76 -0.78 -18.70
N TYR A 179 -0.60 -0.24 -18.33
CA TYR A 179 -0.34 0.04 -16.91
C TYR A 179 -1.26 1.13 -16.36
N PRO A 180 -1.80 0.95 -15.14
CA PRO A 180 -2.66 1.94 -14.49
C PRO A 180 -1.96 3.30 -14.36
N VAL A 181 -2.74 4.36 -14.44
CA VAL A 181 -2.23 5.73 -14.56
C VAL A 181 -2.16 6.52 -13.26
N THR A 182 -2.37 5.88 -12.11
CA THR A 182 -2.34 6.55 -10.80
C THR A 182 -1.01 7.27 -10.55
N VAL A 183 0.12 6.60 -10.80
CA VAL A 183 1.46 7.19 -10.62
C VAL A 183 1.73 8.30 -11.63
N PRO A 184 1.54 8.11 -12.95
CA PRO A 184 1.68 9.18 -13.94
C PRO A 184 0.83 10.42 -13.64
N LEU A 185 -0.40 10.24 -13.18
CA LEU A 185 -1.28 11.37 -12.87
C LEU A 185 -0.77 12.20 -11.67
N TRP A 186 -0.14 11.58 -10.67
CA TRP A 186 0.52 12.32 -9.61
C TRP A 186 1.73 13.11 -10.11
N GLN A 187 2.58 12.50 -10.92
CA GLN A 187 3.75 13.17 -11.49
C GLN A 187 3.35 14.30 -12.44
N TYR A 188 2.35 14.07 -13.29
CA TYR A 188 1.72 15.09 -14.12
C TYR A 188 1.18 16.26 -13.29
N TRP A 189 0.44 15.97 -12.21
CA TRP A 189 -0.15 16.96 -11.34
C TRP A 189 0.87 17.87 -10.68
N VAL A 190 1.96 17.30 -10.17
CA VAL A 190 3.05 18.07 -9.55
C VAL A 190 3.73 18.95 -10.62
N SER A 191 3.99 18.44 -11.83
CA SER A 191 4.56 19.24 -12.92
C SER A 191 3.67 20.40 -13.32
N THR A 192 2.36 20.16 -13.40
CA THR A 192 1.35 21.21 -13.69
C THR A 192 1.35 22.29 -12.60
N ALA A 193 1.51 21.90 -11.34
CA ALA A 193 1.65 22.85 -10.24
C ALA A 193 2.91 23.70 -10.34
N LEU A 194 4.03 23.07 -10.68
CA LEU A 194 5.32 23.76 -10.86
C LEU A 194 5.33 24.65 -12.11
N GLY A 195 4.54 24.32 -13.14
CA GLY A 195 4.59 24.98 -14.45
C GLY A 195 5.82 24.60 -15.27
N ARG A 196 6.55 23.57 -14.84
CA ARG A 196 7.72 23.00 -15.53
C ARG A 196 7.85 21.51 -15.18
N TRP A 197 8.49 20.76 -16.05
CA TRP A 197 8.90 19.41 -15.71
C TRP A 197 10.10 19.45 -14.76
N ASP A 198 9.93 18.88 -13.58
CA ASP A 198 11.01 18.73 -12.60
C ASP A 198 11.13 17.25 -12.22
N PRO A 199 12.16 16.54 -12.68
CA PRO A 199 12.27 15.08 -12.50
C PRO A 199 12.51 14.65 -11.05
N ALA A 200 12.81 15.57 -10.13
CA ALA A 200 12.92 15.27 -8.70
C ALA A 200 11.61 15.58 -7.95
N LEU A 201 11.08 16.79 -8.08
CA LEU A 201 9.92 17.24 -7.32
C LEU A 201 8.63 16.47 -7.64
N ILE A 202 8.51 15.89 -8.85
CA ILE A 202 7.38 15.00 -9.22
C ILE A 202 7.24 13.78 -8.30
N ASN A 203 8.26 13.47 -7.53
CA ASN A 203 8.32 12.30 -6.65
C ASN A 203 7.89 12.60 -5.19
N LEU A 204 7.51 13.84 -4.85
CA LEU A 204 7.01 14.21 -3.52
C LEU A 204 5.85 13.34 -2.99
N PRO A 205 4.93 12.80 -3.82
CA PRO A 205 3.88 11.89 -3.35
C PRO A 205 4.40 10.61 -2.66
N TRP A 206 5.64 10.17 -2.91
CA TRP A 206 6.23 9.02 -2.21
C TRP A 206 6.52 9.31 -0.75
N LEU A 207 6.89 10.55 -0.40
CA LEU A 207 7.00 10.97 1.00
C LEU A 207 5.64 10.99 1.70
N LEU A 208 4.57 11.41 1.01
CA LEU A 208 3.21 11.35 1.56
C LEU A 208 2.78 9.89 1.81
N CYS A 209 3.12 8.98 0.88
CA CYS A 209 2.87 7.55 1.04
C CYS A 209 3.60 6.98 2.26
N TYR A 210 4.88 7.26 2.39
CA TYR A 210 5.72 6.82 3.51
C TYR A 210 5.16 7.27 4.85
N LEU A 211 4.85 8.57 4.99
CA LEU A 211 4.25 9.13 6.18
C LEU A 211 2.86 8.54 6.47
N GLY A 212 2.02 8.46 5.44
CA GLY A 212 0.67 7.91 5.55
C GLY A 212 0.67 6.46 6.00
N LEU A 213 1.53 5.63 5.40
CA LEU A 213 1.69 4.21 5.76
C LEU A 213 2.13 4.06 7.23
N GLY A 214 3.16 4.80 7.67
CA GLY A 214 3.65 4.72 9.04
C GLY A 214 2.60 5.16 10.07
N LEU A 215 1.91 6.27 9.82
CA LEU A 215 0.86 6.78 10.71
C LEU A 215 -0.35 5.82 10.77
N ALA A 216 -0.78 5.27 9.63
CA ALA A 216 -1.88 4.32 9.60
C ALA A 216 -1.51 3.00 10.30
N PHE A 217 -0.30 2.50 10.07
CA PHE A 217 0.22 1.31 10.74
C PHE A 217 0.23 1.51 12.27
N MET A 218 0.81 2.62 12.75
CA MET A 218 0.82 2.98 14.17
C MET A 218 -0.61 3.05 14.75
N GLY A 219 -1.54 3.66 14.01
CA GLY A 219 -2.93 3.75 14.40
C GLY A 219 -3.61 2.39 14.52
N GLN A 220 -3.45 1.52 13.54
CA GLN A 220 -4.01 0.16 13.53
C GLN A 220 -3.35 -0.76 14.56
N ALA A 221 -2.04 -0.62 14.78
CA ALA A 221 -1.36 -1.32 15.87
C ALA A 221 -2.00 -0.99 17.23
N ARG A 222 -2.34 0.30 17.46
CA ARG A 222 -3.07 0.75 18.67
C ARG A 222 -4.50 0.19 18.74
N GLU A 223 -5.21 0.09 17.61
CA GLU A 223 -6.54 -0.52 17.54
C GLU A 223 -6.47 -2.05 17.80
N ALA A 224 -5.39 -2.71 17.39
CA ALA A 224 -5.13 -4.12 17.66
C ALA A 224 -4.77 -4.40 19.13
N GLY A 225 -4.55 -3.36 19.95
CA GLY A 225 -4.26 -3.44 21.37
C GLY A 225 -2.78 -3.34 21.75
N ALA A 226 -1.89 -3.01 20.80
CA ALA A 226 -0.50 -2.74 21.10
C ALA A 226 -0.34 -1.55 22.06
N SER A 227 0.65 -1.58 22.94
CA SER A 227 1.05 -0.42 23.74
C SER A 227 1.61 0.69 22.83
N ARG A 228 1.80 1.89 23.37
CA ARG A 228 2.40 3.00 22.59
C ARG A 228 3.82 2.65 22.16
N VAL A 229 4.59 1.99 23.02
CA VAL A 229 5.96 1.58 22.77
C VAL A 229 6.00 0.53 21.66
N GLU A 230 5.23 -0.56 21.80
CA GLU A 230 5.15 -1.61 20.78
C GLU A 230 4.71 -1.06 19.43
N SER A 231 3.69 -0.20 19.39
CA SER A 231 3.23 0.43 18.17
C SER A 231 4.33 1.26 17.50
N LEU A 232 5.11 2.01 18.30
CA LEU A 232 6.22 2.81 17.79
C LEU A 232 7.38 1.92 17.33
N VAL A 233 7.73 0.85 18.07
CA VAL A 233 8.78 -0.11 17.70
C VAL A 233 8.46 -0.74 16.35
N PHE A 234 7.25 -1.31 16.18
CA PHE A 234 6.88 -1.96 14.92
C PHE A 234 6.72 -0.96 13.77
N THR A 235 6.25 0.27 14.05
CA THR A 235 6.21 1.34 13.03
C THR A 235 7.64 1.71 12.60
N THR A 236 8.57 1.84 13.55
CA THR A 236 9.97 2.10 13.23
C THR A 236 10.56 0.95 12.43
N PHE A 237 10.28 -0.29 12.82
CA PHE A 237 10.72 -1.46 12.09
C PHE A 237 10.23 -1.42 10.62
N LEU A 238 8.95 -1.14 10.37
CA LEU A 238 8.39 -0.98 9.02
C LEU A 238 9.11 0.13 8.24
N LEU A 239 9.18 1.32 8.83
CA LEU A 239 9.67 2.51 8.15
C LEU A 239 11.20 2.55 7.96
N THR A 240 11.95 1.68 8.64
CA THR A 240 13.40 1.56 8.46
C THR A 240 13.82 0.40 7.56
N LEU A 241 12.87 -0.38 7.04
CA LEU A 241 13.20 -1.46 6.10
C LEU A 241 14.02 -0.93 4.92
N PRO A 242 15.19 -1.52 4.61
CA PRO A 242 16.09 -1.01 3.58
C PRO A 242 15.41 -0.86 2.22
N LEU A 243 14.69 -1.89 1.76
CA LEU A 243 14.07 -1.84 0.43
C LEU A 243 12.87 -0.86 0.38
N LEU A 244 12.11 -0.70 1.47
CA LEU A 244 11.06 0.32 1.54
C LEU A 244 11.66 1.73 1.42
N ASN A 245 12.77 1.99 2.14
CA ASN A 245 13.48 3.26 2.05
C ASN A 245 14.05 3.51 0.65
N THR A 246 14.58 2.46 0.01
CA THR A 246 15.05 2.54 -1.37
C THR A 246 13.94 2.96 -2.32
N HIS A 247 12.70 2.43 -2.15
CA HIS A 247 11.57 2.79 -3.00
C HIS A 247 10.99 4.19 -2.69
N VAL A 248 11.37 4.81 -1.58
CA VAL A 248 11.08 6.23 -1.31
C VAL A 248 12.19 7.11 -1.89
N ALA A 249 13.47 6.77 -1.65
CA ALA A 249 14.62 7.53 -2.12
C ALA A 249 14.79 7.49 -3.65
N LEU A 250 14.59 6.31 -4.25
CA LEU A 250 14.53 6.10 -5.70
C LEU A 250 13.07 6.03 -6.15
N ALA A 251 12.33 7.09 -5.91
CA ALA A 251 10.90 7.18 -6.18
C ALA A 251 10.54 7.02 -7.67
N GLY A 252 9.26 6.78 -7.93
CA GLY A 252 8.70 6.61 -9.27
C GLY A 252 8.10 5.24 -9.53
N TYR A 253 8.44 4.21 -8.74
CA TYR A 253 7.77 2.90 -8.79
C TYR A 253 6.39 2.92 -8.10
N ALA A 254 5.44 2.16 -8.66
CA ALA A 254 4.10 1.99 -8.08
C ALA A 254 4.07 1.04 -6.86
N ASP A 255 5.13 0.26 -6.63
CA ASP A 255 5.17 -0.83 -5.65
C ASP A 255 4.91 -0.36 -4.22
N LEU A 256 5.43 0.82 -3.82
CA LEU A 256 5.20 1.38 -2.49
C LEU A 256 3.72 1.78 -2.28
N PHE A 257 3.09 2.40 -3.30
CA PHE A 257 1.67 2.77 -3.23
C PHE A 257 0.78 1.53 -3.12
N LEU A 258 1.09 0.50 -3.91
CA LEU A 258 0.37 -0.77 -3.88
C LEU A 258 0.55 -1.46 -2.51
N GLY A 259 1.78 -1.54 -2.00
CA GLY A 259 2.06 -2.12 -0.68
C GLY A 259 1.38 -1.38 0.47
N ALA A 260 1.30 -0.05 0.40
CA ALA A 260 0.56 0.74 1.38
C ALA A 260 -0.94 0.41 1.33
N CYS A 261 -1.56 0.40 0.14
CA CYS A 261 -2.99 0.10 0.01
C CYS A 261 -3.31 -1.33 0.44
N TYR A 262 -2.57 -2.33 -0.04
CA TYR A 262 -2.79 -3.73 0.34
C TYR A 262 -2.58 -3.96 1.83
N GLY A 263 -1.49 -3.42 2.40
CA GLY A 263 -1.23 -3.49 3.84
C GLY A 263 -2.35 -2.86 4.68
N LEU A 264 -2.85 -1.68 4.27
CA LEU A 264 -3.96 -1.01 4.96
C LEU A 264 -5.29 -1.78 4.83
N ALA A 265 -5.54 -2.44 3.69
CA ALA A 265 -6.68 -3.33 3.54
C ALA A 265 -6.62 -4.51 4.54
N LEU A 266 -5.46 -5.13 4.70
CA LEU A 266 -5.23 -6.23 5.66
C LEU A 266 -5.39 -5.78 7.12
N MET A 267 -4.86 -4.61 7.48
CA MET A 267 -5.01 -4.03 8.81
C MET A 267 -6.48 -3.72 9.13
N ALA A 268 -7.19 -3.13 8.17
CA ALA A 268 -8.62 -2.86 8.28
C ALA A 268 -9.44 -4.17 8.37
N LEU A 269 -9.08 -5.21 7.61
CA LEU A 269 -9.71 -6.52 7.64
C LEU A 269 -9.60 -7.15 9.04
N HIS A 270 -8.42 -7.10 9.68
CA HIS A 270 -8.26 -7.55 11.05
C HIS A 270 -9.20 -6.81 12.01
N ALA A 271 -9.23 -5.47 11.94
CA ALA A 271 -10.07 -4.67 12.82
C ALA A 271 -11.57 -4.91 12.56
N ALA A 272 -11.99 -5.05 11.30
CA ALA A 272 -13.35 -5.35 10.89
C ALA A 272 -13.81 -6.73 11.41
N SER A 273 -12.95 -7.75 11.37
CA SER A 273 -13.27 -9.11 11.82
C SER A 273 -13.50 -9.19 13.33
N ARG A 274 -12.86 -8.33 14.12
CA ARG A 274 -12.94 -8.35 15.59
C ARG A 274 -14.12 -7.57 16.16
N GLY A 275 -14.54 -6.50 15.55
CA GLY A 275 -15.50 -5.56 16.14
C GLY A 275 -16.77 -5.31 15.31
N GLY A 276 -16.89 -5.88 14.11
CA GLY A 276 -18.05 -5.67 13.24
C GLY A 276 -18.25 -4.21 12.81
N GLN A 277 -17.22 -3.39 12.91
CA GLN A 277 -17.28 -1.94 12.66
C GLN A 277 -17.39 -1.68 11.15
N ARG A 278 -18.53 -1.16 10.71
CA ARG A 278 -18.82 -0.91 9.26
C ARG A 278 -17.76 -0.04 8.57
N TRP A 279 -17.19 0.92 9.26
CA TRP A 279 -16.17 1.80 8.67
C TRP A 279 -14.86 1.06 8.34
N GLN A 280 -14.50 0.02 9.09
CA GLN A 280 -13.34 -0.81 8.78
C GLN A 280 -13.58 -1.63 7.50
N TRP A 281 -14.79 -2.20 7.32
CA TRP A 281 -15.15 -2.88 6.07
C TRP A 281 -15.13 -1.93 4.87
N LEU A 282 -15.56 -0.68 5.06
CA LEU A 282 -15.46 0.34 4.02
C LEU A 282 -14.00 0.60 3.63
N LEU A 283 -13.08 0.65 4.59
CA LEU A 283 -11.65 0.78 4.33
C LEU A 283 -11.08 -0.46 3.61
N VAL A 284 -11.47 -1.68 4.01
CA VAL A 284 -11.10 -2.91 3.28
C VAL A 284 -11.49 -2.78 1.81
N PHE A 285 -12.75 -2.45 1.55
CA PHE A 285 -13.27 -2.30 0.19
C PHE A 285 -12.53 -1.22 -0.61
N LEU A 286 -12.37 -0.03 -0.04
CA LEU A 286 -11.67 1.08 -0.70
C LEU A 286 -10.26 0.69 -1.12
N PHE A 287 -9.46 0.17 -0.17
CA PHE A 287 -8.06 -0.14 -0.43
C PHE A 287 -7.88 -1.41 -1.27
N ALA A 288 -8.80 -2.36 -1.19
CA ALA A 288 -8.85 -3.49 -2.12
C ALA A 288 -9.06 -3.02 -3.56
N CYS A 289 -10.07 -2.17 -3.80
CA CYS A 289 -10.35 -1.58 -5.11
C CYS A 289 -9.25 -0.62 -5.59
N ALA A 290 -8.49 -0.03 -4.68
CA ALA A 290 -7.35 0.83 -5.02
C ALA A 290 -6.18 0.04 -5.63
N CYS A 291 -5.95 -1.20 -5.21
CA CYS A 291 -4.82 -2.00 -5.65
C CYS A 291 -4.73 -2.12 -7.19
N PRO A 292 -5.77 -2.56 -7.93
CA PRO A 292 -5.72 -2.66 -9.38
C PRO A 292 -5.63 -1.29 -10.10
N LEU A 293 -6.01 -0.20 -9.45
CA LEU A 293 -5.85 1.16 -9.98
C LEU A 293 -4.41 1.68 -9.90
N ILE A 294 -3.57 1.02 -9.10
CA ILE A 294 -2.15 1.41 -8.91
C ILE A 294 -1.23 0.60 -9.80
N LYS A 295 -1.44 -0.72 -9.88
CA LYS A 295 -0.61 -1.64 -10.66
C LYS A 295 -1.40 -2.89 -11.03
N ASN A 296 -1.09 -3.52 -12.15
CA ASN A 296 -1.83 -4.69 -12.65
C ASN A 296 -1.82 -5.85 -11.64
N GLU A 297 -0.70 -6.12 -10.99
CA GLU A 297 -0.58 -7.15 -9.94
C GLU A 297 -1.54 -6.89 -8.75
N GLY A 298 -1.94 -5.64 -8.56
CA GLY A 298 -2.92 -5.26 -7.55
C GLY A 298 -4.27 -5.95 -7.68
N PHE A 299 -4.65 -6.39 -8.89
CA PHE A 299 -5.84 -7.21 -9.10
C PHE A 299 -5.72 -8.56 -8.37
N PHE A 300 -4.58 -9.21 -8.46
CA PHE A 300 -4.34 -10.46 -7.75
C PHE A 300 -4.33 -10.26 -6.24
N TRP A 301 -3.68 -9.19 -5.75
CA TRP A 301 -3.70 -8.87 -4.31
C TRP A 301 -5.10 -8.57 -3.79
N MET A 302 -5.93 -7.89 -4.57
CA MET A 302 -7.34 -7.70 -4.22
C MET A 302 -8.06 -9.04 -4.05
N LEU A 303 -7.86 -10.01 -4.95
CA LEU A 303 -8.48 -11.34 -4.85
C LEU A 303 -7.99 -12.12 -3.62
N THR A 304 -6.74 -11.97 -3.19
CA THR A 304 -6.22 -12.65 -2.00
C THR A 304 -6.87 -12.19 -0.69
N LEU A 305 -7.58 -11.05 -0.68
CA LEU A 305 -8.38 -10.64 0.47
C LEU A 305 -9.65 -11.48 0.65
N LEU A 306 -10.17 -12.12 -0.40
CA LEU A 306 -11.40 -12.93 -0.34
C LEU A 306 -11.31 -14.09 0.68
N PRO A 307 -10.26 -14.93 0.69
CA PRO A 307 -10.06 -15.93 1.73
C PRO A 307 -10.06 -15.34 3.13
N GLY A 308 -9.40 -14.18 3.31
CA GLY A 308 -9.41 -13.46 4.58
C GLY A 308 -10.80 -12.97 5.01
N CYS A 309 -11.58 -12.44 4.07
CA CYS A 309 -12.98 -12.03 4.32
C CYS A 309 -13.85 -13.23 4.70
N TRP A 310 -13.67 -14.36 4.03
CA TRP A 310 -14.39 -15.59 4.34
C TRP A 310 -14.06 -16.10 5.75
N VAL A 311 -12.78 -16.14 6.14
CA VAL A 311 -12.35 -16.50 7.51
C VAL A 311 -12.90 -15.50 8.55
N ALA A 312 -12.92 -14.20 8.23
CA ALA A 312 -13.50 -13.18 9.09
C ALA A 312 -15.01 -13.40 9.33
N TRP A 313 -15.71 -13.94 8.36
CA TRP A 313 -17.14 -14.27 8.44
C TRP A 313 -17.37 -15.54 9.24
N ARG A 314 -16.62 -16.62 8.96
CA ARG A 314 -16.77 -17.94 9.59
C ARG A 314 -16.32 -17.97 11.06
N ARG A 315 -15.22 -17.30 11.37
CA ARG A 315 -14.63 -17.18 12.73
C ARG A 315 -14.21 -18.50 13.39
N ASP A 316 -13.93 -19.53 12.60
CA ASP A 316 -13.47 -20.84 13.10
C ASP A 316 -12.07 -21.18 12.55
N ALA A 317 -11.30 -22.00 13.28
CA ALA A 317 -9.93 -22.38 12.91
C ALA A 317 -9.89 -23.21 11.61
N THR A 318 -10.91 -24.07 11.39
CA THR A 318 -10.99 -24.93 10.21
C THR A 318 -11.09 -24.10 8.94
N SER A 319 -11.76 -22.94 9.00
CA SER A 319 -11.89 -22.05 7.86
C SER A 319 -10.54 -21.52 7.36
N ILE A 320 -9.54 -21.36 8.22
CA ILE A 320 -8.19 -20.92 7.81
C ILE A 320 -7.56 -22.00 6.93
N LEU A 321 -7.58 -23.24 7.38
CA LEU A 321 -7.04 -24.37 6.62
C LEU A 321 -7.78 -24.55 5.28
N LEU A 322 -9.12 -24.50 5.30
CA LEU A 322 -9.93 -24.61 4.09
C LEU A 322 -9.71 -23.45 3.13
N ALA A 323 -9.47 -22.23 3.63
CA ALA A 323 -9.12 -21.09 2.78
C ALA A 323 -7.78 -21.31 2.06
N ILE A 324 -6.77 -21.77 2.78
CA ILE A 324 -5.43 -22.06 2.22
C ILE A 324 -5.51 -23.17 1.18
N LEU A 325 -6.16 -24.29 1.53
CA LEU A 325 -6.34 -25.43 0.62
C LEU A 325 -7.18 -25.04 -0.61
N GLY A 326 -8.23 -24.24 -0.41
CA GLY A 326 -9.08 -23.74 -1.49
C GLY A 326 -8.30 -22.89 -2.49
N VAL A 327 -7.44 -21.99 -2.03
CA VAL A 327 -6.57 -21.19 -2.92
C VAL A 327 -5.54 -22.08 -3.61
N ALA A 328 -4.90 -22.99 -2.89
CA ALA A 328 -3.92 -23.91 -3.47
C ALA A 328 -4.55 -24.81 -4.58
N ALA A 329 -5.81 -25.20 -4.44
CA ALA A 329 -6.55 -25.93 -5.45
C ALA A 329 -7.08 -25.02 -6.58
N ALA A 330 -7.48 -23.80 -6.26
CA ALA A 330 -8.05 -22.87 -7.25
C ALA A 330 -7.03 -22.43 -8.30
N VAL A 331 -5.75 -22.25 -7.90
CA VAL A 331 -4.70 -21.82 -8.84
C VAL A 331 -4.54 -22.78 -10.02
N PRO A 332 -4.26 -24.09 -9.82
CA PRO A 332 -4.15 -25.02 -10.94
C PRO A 332 -5.47 -25.21 -11.68
N LEU A 333 -6.62 -25.14 -10.98
CA LEU A 333 -7.93 -25.26 -11.60
C LEU A 333 -8.22 -24.09 -12.55
N VAL A 334 -7.90 -22.86 -12.15
CA VAL A 334 -8.03 -21.67 -13.01
C VAL A 334 -7.12 -21.80 -14.23
N LEU A 335 -5.87 -22.19 -14.03
CA LEU A 335 -4.93 -22.41 -15.14
C LEU A 335 -5.38 -23.49 -16.11
N TRP A 336 -6.13 -24.48 -15.63
CA TRP A 336 -6.68 -25.56 -16.47
C TRP A 336 -7.98 -25.19 -17.18
N LEU A 337 -8.87 -24.42 -16.53
CA LEU A 337 -10.20 -24.10 -17.07
C LEU A 337 -10.21 -22.92 -18.04
N PHE A 338 -9.31 -21.96 -17.85
CA PHE A 338 -9.30 -20.77 -18.70
C PHE A 338 -8.58 -21.04 -20.02
N PRO A 339 -9.21 -20.68 -21.17
CA PRO A 339 -8.55 -20.74 -22.47
C PRO A 339 -7.24 -19.96 -22.44
N ALA A 340 -6.27 -20.50 -23.14
CA ALA A 340 -4.91 -19.97 -23.13
C ALA A 340 -4.77 -18.54 -23.69
N ASP A 341 -5.74 -18.07 -24.48
CA ASP A 341 -5.82 -16.75 -25.10
C ASP A 341 -6.42 -15.66 -24.19
N VAL A 342 -6.92 -16.05 -22.99
CA VAL A 342 -7.46 -15.09 -22.04
C VAL A 342 -6.34 -14.26 -21.42
N SER A 343 -6.48 -12.95 -21.51
CA SER A 343 -5.59 -11.98 -20.83
C SER A 343 -6.22 -11.51 -19.51
N VAL A 344 -5.48 -11.68 -18.40
CA VAL A 344 -5.88 -11.21 -17.07
C VAL A 344 -4.84 -10.22 -16.56
N ALA A 345 -5.29 -9.04 -16.19
CA ALA A 345 -4.43 -7.98 -15.67
C ALA A 345 -3.23 -7.63 -16.58
N GLY A 346 -3.45 -7.69 -17.90
CA GLY A 346 -2.42 -7.38 -18.90
C GLY A 346 -1.44 -8.51 -19.21
N HIS A 347 -1.66 -9.72 -18.64
CA HIS A 347 -0.85 -10.91 -18.92
C HIS A 347 -1.72 -11.97 -19.61
N SER A 348 -1.26 -12.50 -20.74
CA SER A 348 -1.88 -13.65 -21.41
C SER A 348 -1.49 -14.92 -20.68
N LEU A 349 -2.45 -15.82 -20.44
CA LEU A 349 -2.17 -17.13 -19.87
C LEU A 349 -1.29 -17.98 -20.81
N ASN A 350 -1.37 -17.76 -22.12
CA ASN A 350 -0.50 -18.39 -23.11
C ASN A 350 0.97 -18.00 -22.99
N SER A 351 1.26 -16.79 -22.51
CA SER A 351 2.64 -16.35 -22.28
C SER A 351 3.25 -16.89 -21.00
N LEU A 352 2.44 -17.48 -20.11
CA LEU A 352 2.93 -18.17 -18.91
C LEU A 352 3.47 -19.55 -19.31
N ASP A 353 4.75 -19.61 -19.64
CA ASP A 353 5.48 -20.87 -19.84
C ASP A 353 5.59 -21.61 -18.49
N LEU A 354 4.55 -22.44 -18.19
CA LEU A 354 4.40 -23.13 -16.92
C LEU A 354 5.40 -24.27 -16.80
N ALA A 355 6.59 -23.95 -16.33
CA ALA A 355 7.64 -24.91 -16.04
C ALA A 355 8.44 -24.50 -14.79
N TYR A 356 8.79 -25.47 -13.96
CA TYR A 356 9.69 -25.19 -12.85
C TYR A 356 11.04 -24.70 -13.35
N ARG A 357 11.52 -23.58 -12.80
CA ARG A 357 12.81 -22.98 -13.15
C ARG A 357 13.83 -23.27 -12.04
N PRO A 358 14.88 -24.06 -12.32
CA PRO A 358 15.95 -24.30 -11.36
C PRO A 358 16.58 -23.00 -10.84
N GLY A 359 16.94 -22.98 -9.55
CA GLY A 359 17.48 -21.79 -8.89
C GLY A 359 16.46 -20.76 -8.39
N SER A 360 15.19 -20.87 -8.78
CA SER A 360 14.15 -19.90 -8.37
C SER A 360 13.89 -19.93 -6.86
N LEU A 361 13.80 -21.11 -6.24
CA LEU A 361 13.62 -21.23 -4.80
C LEU A 361 14.83 -20.70 -4.03
N GLU A 362 16.04 -20.95 -4.51
CA GLU A 362 17.27 -20.38 -3.94
C GLU A 362 17.25 -18.84 -4.05
N GLY A 363 16.82 -18.31 -5.20
CA GLY A 363 16.67 -16.87 -5.40
C GLY A 363 15.66 -16.25 -4.45
N ILE A 364 14.50 -16.89 -4.22
CA ILE A 364 13.50 -16.46 -3.24
C ILE A 364 14.10 -16.48 -1.83
N PHE A 365 14.72 -17.60 -1.43
CA PHE A 365 15.36 -17.75 -0.13
C PHE A 365 16.40 -16.65 0.10
N THR A 366 17.27 -16.44 -0.88
CA THR A 366 18.31 -15.40 -0.83
C THR A 366 17.69 -14.00 -0.65
N SER A 367 16.64 -13.67 -1.41
CA SER A 367 15.99 -12.37 -1.33
C SER A 367 15.31 -12.11 0.02
N LEU A 368 14.70 -13.14 0.63
CA LEU A 368 13.93 -12.99 1.86
C LEU A 368 14.76 -13.11 3.13
N LEU A 369 15.78 -13.97 3.12
CA LEU A 369 16.46 -14.40 4.34
C LEU A 369 17.96 -14.06 4.38
N VAL A 370 18.59 -13.81 3.24
CA VAL A 370 20.06 -13.56 3.17
C VAL A 370 20.35 -12.09 2.89
N LEU A 371 19.66 -11.49 1.90
CA LEU A 371 19.85 -10.07 1.58
C LEU A 371 19.25 -9.19 2.68
N ASP A 372 19.95 -8.10 3.02
CA ASP A 372 19.48 -7.13 4.03
C ASP A 372 18.43 -6.17 3.46
N ASN A 373 17.39 -6.72 2.85
CA ASN A 373 16.24 -5.95 2.34
C ASN A 373 15.16 -5.74 3.42
N TRP A 374 15.09 -6.65 4.38
CA TRP A 374 13.95 -6.81 5.28
C TRP A 374 14.37 -6.84 6.75
N HIS A 375 15.61 -6.47 7.10
CA HIS A 375 16.20 -6.76 8.40
C HIS A 375 16.03 -8.25 8.73
N LEU A 376 15.65 -8.57 9.97
CA LEU A 376 15.37 -9.94 10.40
C LEU A 376 13.88 -10.33 10.34
N THR A 377 13.05 -9.64 9.53
CA THR A 377 11.60 -9.80 9.49
C THR A 377 11.17 -11.26 9.30
N PHE A 378 11.72 -11.94 8.30
CA PHE A 378 11.31 -13.31 7.98
C PHE A 378 11.87 -14.33 8.96
N TRP A 379 13.05 -14.10 9.52
CA TRP A 379 13.58 -14.91 10.63
C TRP A 379 12.74 -14.77 11.89
N TYR A 380 12.35 -13.54 12.22
CA TYR A 380 11.48 -13.27 13.36
C TYR A 380 10.09 -13.90 13.17
N PHE A 381 9.57 -13.91 11.94
CA PHE A 381 8.33 -14.60 11.62
C PHE A 381 8.42 -16.11 11.88
N CYS A 382 9.46 -16.78 11.38
CA CYS A 382 9.67 -18.20 11.62
C CYS A 382 9.73 -18.51 13.13
N LEU A 383 10.47 -17.70 13.88
CA LEU A 383 10.56 -17.84 15.34
C LEU A 383 9.21 -17.68 16.02
N LEU A 384 8.48 -16.59 15.71
CA LEU A 384 7.16 -16.33 16.30
C LEU A 384 6.14 -17.41 15.94
N LEU A 385 6.16 -17.89 14.70
CA LEU A 385 5.24 -18.94 14.26
C LEU A 385 5.46 -20.23 15.05
N VAL A 386 6.71 -20.66 15.23
CA VAL A 386 7.06 -21.83 16.04
C VAL A 386 6.61 -21.64 17.49
N LEU A 387 6.89 -20.48 18.10
CA LEU A 387 6.52 -20.20 19.47
C LEU A 387 4.99 -20.16 19.67
N VAL A 388 4.25 -19.60 18.72
CA VAL A 388 2.78 -19.55 18.76
C VAL A 388 2.18 -20.95 18.64
N ILE A 389 2.63 -21.74 17.67
CA ILE A 389 2.14 -23.11 17.48
C ILE A 389 2.41 -23.95 18.73
N TRP A 390 3.58 -23.81 19.35
CA TRP A 390 3.97 -24.59 20.53
C TRP A 390 3.24 -24.16 21.79
N ARG A 391 3.12 -22.84 22.05
CA ARG A 391 2.59 -22.33 23.33
C ARG A 391 1.11 -22.01 23.30
N ARG A 392 0.57 -21.58 22.17
CA ARG A 392 -0.79 -21.04 22.08
C ARG A 392 -1.45 -21.23 20.70
N PRO A 393 -1.78 -22.47 20.31
CA PRO A 393 -2.34 -22.75 18.98
C PRO A 393 -3.65 -22.01 18.69
N GLY A 394 -4.46 -21.68 19.72
CA GLY A 394 -5.70 -20.91 19.58
C GLY A 394 -5.51 -19.45 19.13
N VAL A 395 -4.29 -18.93 19.22
CA VAL A 395 -3.91 -17.58 18.78
C VAL A 395 -4.05 -17.39 17.27
N LEU A 396 -3.88 -18.46 16.51
CA LEU A 396 -4.01 -18.41 15.06
C LEU A 396 -5.40 -17.92 14.63
N GLN A 397 -6.43 -18.17 15.43
CA GLN A 397 -7.78 -17.68 15.11
C GLN A 397 -7.90 -16.15 15.12
N ALA A 398 -7.24 -15.48 16.07
CA ALA A 398 -7.30 -14.03 16.20
C ALA A 398 -6.64 -13.30 15.02
N ALA A 399 -5.59 -13.89 14.43
CA ALA A 399 -4.89 -13.40 13.24
C ALA A 399 -5.39 -14.04 11.93
N GLY A 400 -6.34 -14.98 12.02
CA GLY A 400 -6.79 -15.85 10.93
C GLY A 400 -7.14 -15.14 9.63
N PRO A 401 -7.91 -14.06 9.62
CA PRO A 401 -8.24 -13.34 8.39
C PRO A 401 -7.01 -12.80 7.66
N VAL A 402 -6.06 -12.20 8.38
CA VAL A 402 -4.81 -11.69 7.81
C VAL A 402 -3.90 -12.82 7.36
N MET A 403 -3.82 -13.90 8.15
CA MET A 403 -3.06 -15.09 7.78
C MET A 403 -3.59 -15.75 6.51
N ALA A 404 -4.91 -15.91 6.36
CA ALA A 404 -5.51 -16.52 5.19
C ALA A 404 -5.24 -15.68 3.91
N ALA A 405 -5.39 -14.36 4.02
CA ALA A 405 -5.10 -13.46 2.90
C ALA A 405 -3.61 -13.47 2.52
N LEU A 406 -2.70 -13.40 3.49
CA LEU A 406 -1.26 -13.43 3.24
C LEU A 406 -0.77 -14.83 2.79
N ALA A 407 -1.38 -15.91 3.26
CA ALA A 407 -1.09 -17.25 2.78
C ALA A 407 -1.51 -17.39 1.30
N ALA A 408 -2.69 -16.88 0.94
CA ALA A 408 -3.13 -16.83 -0.45
C ALA A 408 -2.16 -16.01 -1.32
N ALA A 409 -1.72 -14.84 -0.85
CA ALA A 409 -0.73 -14.03 -1.54
C ALA A 409 0.62 -14.76 -1.66
N GLY A 410 1.05 -15.46 -0.61
CA GLY A 410 2.27 -16.27 -0.61
C GLY A 410 2.22 -17.44 -1.60
N ILE A 411 1.07 -18.11 -1.73
CA ILE A 411 0.88 -19.18 -2.73
C ILE A 411 1.01 -18.60 -4.15
N LEU A 412 0.32 -17.49 -4.45
CA LEU A 412 0.44 -16.83 -5.75
C LEU A 412 1.87 -16.36 -6.02
N PHE A 413 2.53 -15.78 -5.03
CA PHE A 413 3.93 -15.35 -5.11
C PHE A 413 4.87 -16.52 -5.41
N LEU A 414 4.72 -17.65 -4.72
CA LEU A 414 5.51 -18.85 -4.97
C LEU A 414 5.25 -19.39 -6.37
N CYS A 415 3.99 -19.51 -6.80
CA CYS A 415 3.65 -19.94 -8.15
C CYS A 415 4.28 -19.01 -9.19
N LEU A 416 4.15 -17.69 -9.04
CA LEU A 416 4.72 -16.72 -9.95
C LEU A 416 6.23 -16.92 -10.13
N PHE A 417 6.96 -17.04 -9.03
CA PHE A 417 8.43 -17.07 -9.05
C PHE A 417 9.05 -18.47 -9.14
N THR A 418 8.26 -19.54 -9.21
CA THR A 418 8.82 -20.90 -9.35
C THR A 418 8.43 -21.60 -10.66
N VAL A 419 7.22 -21.37 -11.14
CA VAL A 419 6.68 -22.16 -12.28
C VAL A 419 6.25 -21.32 -13.48
N THR A 420 6.49 -19.98 -13.47
CA THR A 420 6.21 -19.13 -14.63
C THR A 420 7.50 -18.53 -15.19
N GLU A 421 7.43 -17.85 -16.33
CA GLU A 421 8.54 -17.11 -16.92
C GLU A 421 9.15 -16.05 -15.96
N TYR A 422 8.35 -15.51 -15.01
CA TYR A 422 8.81 -14.55 -14.00
C TYR A 422 9.79 -15.14 -12.98
N ALA A 423 9.97 -16.47 -12.94
CA ALA A 423 11.00 -17.12 -12.14
C ALA A 423 12.42 -16.63 -12.47
N VAL A 424 12.67 -16.17 -13.70
CA VAL A 424 13.91 -15.49 -14.08
C VAL A 424 14.17 -14.26 -13.19
N GLY A 425 13.12 -13.54 -12.79
CA GLY A 425 13.22 -12.42 -11.84
C GLY A 425 13.66 -12.84 -10.43
N ALA A 426 13.36 -14.08 -10.02
CA ALA A 426 13.87 -14.64 -8.76
C ALA A 426 15.34 -15.01 -8.88
N VAL A 427 15.72 -15.73 -9.93
CA VAL A 427 17.13 -16.13 -10.17
C VAL A 427 18.04 -14.90 -10.28
N ARG A 428 17.59 -13.85 -10.99
CA ARG A 428 18.35 -12.62 -11.21
C ARG A 428 18.21 -11.58 -10.10
N GLN A 429 17.43 -11.82 -9.05
CA GLN A 429 17.14 -10.87 -7.96
C GLN A 429 16.54 -9.52 -8.43
N THR A 430 15.82 -9.49 -9.53
CA THR A 430 15.30 -8.25 -10.13
C THR A 430 13.85 -7.93 -9.75
N ALA A 431 13.04 -8.94 -9.36
CA ALA A 431 11.61 -8.76 -9.13
C ALA A 431 11.12 -9.21 -7.75
N VAL A 432 11.72 -10.24 -7.13
CA VAL A 432 11.28 -10.81 -5.85
C VAL A 432 11.14 -9.73 -4.77
N GLY A 433 12.17 -8.91 -4.58
CA GLY A 433 12.15 -7.85 -3.57
C GLY A 433 11.02 -6.85 -3.80
N ARG A 434 10.77 -6.43 -5.04
CA ARG A 434 9.70 -5.47 -5.38
C ARG A 434 8.30 -6.03 -5.07
N ILE A 435 8.05 -7.28 -5.44
CA ILE A 435 6.76 -7.93 -5.16
C ILE A 435 6.62 -8.19 -3.65
N THR A 436 7.69 -8.58 -2.97
CA THR A 436 7.70 -8.73 -1.50
C THR A 436 7.37 -7.39 -0.81
N LEU A 437 7.88 -6.26 -1.31
CA LEU A 437 7.57 -4.94 -0.76
C LEU A 437 6.07 -4.64 -0.72
N GLN A 438 5.33 -5.13 -1.73
CA GLN A 438 3.87 -4.95 -1.80
C GLN A 438 3.15 -5.70 -0.67
N LEU A 439 3.73 -6.77 -0.13
CA LEU A 439 3.14 -7.62 0.92
C LEU A 439 3.64 -7.27 2.33
N VAL A 440 4.83 -6.71 2.45
CA VAL A 440 5.55 -6.52 3.72
C VAL A 440 4.80 -5.67 4.76
N PRO A 441 4.07 -4.58 4.42
CA PRO A 441 3.32 -3.84 5.43
C PRO A 441 2.26 -4.70 6.14
N GLY A 442 1.54 -5.54 5.37
CA GLY A 442 0.59 -6.52 5.93
C GLY A 442 1.28 -7.62 6.71
N PHE A 443 2.44 -8.08 6.24
CA PHE A 443 3.22 -9.12 6.89
C PHE A 443 3.79 -8.65 8.24
N LEU A 444 4.33 -7.45 8.34
CA LEU A 444 4.76 -6.86 9.62
C LEU A 444 3.60 -6.63 10.58
N PHE A 445 2.41 -6.32 10.05
CA PHE A 445 1.23 -6.25 10.90
C PHE A 445 0.83 -7.64 11.44
N LEU A 446 0.96 -8.70 10.65
CA LEU A 446 0.80 -10.07 11.14
C LEU A 446 1.81 -10.40 12.23
N LEU A 447 3.09 -10.04 12.05
CA LEU A 447 4.10 -10.20 13.10
C LEU A 447 3.73 -9.51 14.41
N LEU A 448 3.24 -8.27 14.32
CA LEU A 448 2.73 -7.56 15.49
C LEU A 448 1.58 -8.34 16.16
N LEU A 449 0.63 -8.86 15.39
CA LEU A 449 -0.49 -9.63 15.95
C LEU A 449 -0.01 -10.89 16.67
N LEU A 450 0.92 -11.63 16.07
CA LEU A 450 1.51 -12.82 16.70
C LEU A 450 2.29 -12.47 17.97
N HIS A 451 3.08 -11.39 17.93
CA HIS A 451 3.80 -10.86 19.09
C HIS A 451 2.86 -10.52 20.26
N LEU A 452 1.82 -9.74 19.98
CA LEU A 452 0.85 -9.33 20.99
C LEU A 452 0.14 -10.52 21.65
N GLN A 453 -0.12 -11.57 20.91
CA GLN A 453 -0.82 -12.74 21.41
C GLN A 453 0.06 -13.61 22.34
N LEU A 454 1.37 -13.63 22.09
CA LEU A 454 2.32 -14.34 22.97
C LEU A 454 2.45 -13.69 24.35
N HIS A 455 2.21 -12.37 24.43
CA HIS A 455 2.39 -11.57 25.65
C HIS A 455 1.07 -11.23 26.37
N ARG A 456 -0.08 -11.69 25.84
CA ARG A 456 -1.35 -11.56 26.58
C ARG A 456 -1.39 -12.64 27.63
N ASP A 457 -1.42 -12.23 28.91
CA ASP A 457 -1.72 -13.12 30.00
C ASP A 457 -3.09 -13.75 29.75
N GLU A 458 -3.25 -15.05 30.02
CA GLU A 458 -4.55 -15.69 29.96
C GLU A 458 -5.46 -14.97 30.95
N PRO A 459 -6.73 -14.70 30.58
CA PRO A 459 -7.69 -14.32 31.58
C PRO A 459 -7.79 -15.52 32.58
N ALA A 460 -7.50 -15.24 33.85
CA ALA A 460 -7.64 -16.15 34.94
C ALA A 460 -9.09 -16.70 35.03
#